data_fe28536619036bfda8a943bc2e46a46d
#
_entry.id   fe28536619036bfda8a943bc2e46a46d
#
_cell.length_a   1.000
_cell.length_b   1.000
_cell.length_c   1.000
_cell.angle_alpha   90.00
_cell.angle_beta   90.00
_cell.angle_gamma   90.00
#
_symmetry.space_group_name_H-M   'P 1'
#
loop_
_entity.id
_entity.type
_entity.pdbx_description
1 polymer ?
#
loop_
_entity_poly.entity_id
_entity_poly.type
_entity_poly.pdbx_seq_one_letter_code
_entity_poly.pdbx_strand_id
1 'polypeptide(L)'
;MAKLYNWTEHLLNLGINAIYFGPLFESVSHGYDTADYYHIDRRLGSKEDFAALFSHLHSKGIKIIVDGVFNHVGRNFWAFRDVLEHKENSRFCSWFKNLNFNGRSPFNDPFTYEGWENHYNLVKLNLDNCEVEQHLLGAVRMWIEELGIDGIRLDAADCVDLNFQKKLSSFTKQLKSDFFLLGEIIHGDYNLWANSSTLDSVTNYECYKGLYSSHNDKNYFEIAYALNRQFGEYGIYKQLPLYSFVDNHDVNRLASTLKDKNNLLLTYSLMMTMPGVPSIYYGSEAGIEGIKSNGSDDQLRPCLDLDNMYNNGGNGLIQGIKKLAEIRKNSPALKYGTYRQLLVKSEQFAFEREHNGNRIIAVFNSSGSNIDININTGGNNGEYKDIFNGGHISHCSNGNLHIDNLPPHSVKILGLN
;
A
#
# COMPACT_ATOMS: atom_id res chain seq x y z
N MET A 1 -10.58 -16.50 -10.91
CA MET A 1 -10.69 -17.04 -9.54
C MET A 1 -9.80 -18.25 -9.28
N ALA A 2 -9.93 -19.38 -9.97
CA ALA A 2 -9.17 -20.62 -9.70
C ALA A 2 -7.63 -20.40 -9.59
N LYS A 3 -7.05 -19.49 -10.36
CA LYS A 3 -5.62 -19.14 -10.27
C LYS A 3 -5.19 -18.66 -8.88
N LEU A 4 -6.03 -17.95 -8.12
CA LEU A 4 -5.66 -17.40 -6.82
C LEU A 4 -5.42 -18.48 -5.76
N TYR A 5 -6.08 -19.63 -5.87
CA TYR A 5 -5.77 -20.78 -5.01
C TYR A 5 -4.33 -21.27 -5.20
N ASN A 6 -3.83 -21.25 -6.45
CA ASN A 6 -2.45 -21.65 -6.75
C ASN A 6 -1.42 -20.67 -6.18
N TRP A 7 -1.81 -19.40 -5.93
CA TRP A 7 -0.93 -18.39 -5.33
C TRP A 7 -0.81 -18.53 -3.82
N THR A 8 -1.68 -19.28 -3.16
CA THR A 8 -1.72 -19.35 -1.68
C THR A 8 -0.37 -19.73 -1.09
N GLU A 9 0.26 -20.81 -1.58
CA GLU A 9 1.58 -21.25 -1.09
C GLU A 9 2.69 -20.24 -1.38
N HIS A 10 2.65 -19.55 -2.51
CA HIS A 10 3.59 -18.48 -2.84
C HIS A 10 3.46 -17.32 -1.83
N LEU A 11 2.24 -16.87 -1.56
CA LEU A 11 1.97 -15.79 -0.61
C LEU A 11 2.42 -16.14 0.81
N LEU A 12 2.13 -17.35 1.27
CA LEU A 12 2.59 -17.85 2.57
C LEU A 12 4.11 -17.93 2.65
N ASN A 13 4.74 -18.41 1.59
CA ASN A 13 6.19 -18.49 1.49
C ASN A 13 6.86 -17.10 1.49
N LEU A 14 6.22 -16.08 0.94
CA LEU A 14 6.67 -14.69 1.06
C LEU A 14 6.43 -14.07 2.44
N GLY A 15 5.70 -14.76 3.33
CA GLY A 15 5.35 -14.26 4.66
C GLY A 15 4.21 -13.23 4.65
N ILE A 16 3.39 -13.23 3.61
CA ILE A 16 2.22 -12.35 3.47
C ILE A 16 1.16 -12.73 4.50
N ASN A 17 0.62 -11.73 5.20
CA ASN A 17 -0.44 -11.90 6.21
C ASN A 17 -1.72 -11.11 5.88
N ALA A 18 -1.70 -10.31 4.83
CA ALA A 18 -2.89 -9.64 4.29
C ALA A 18 -2.78 -9.50 2.77
N ILE A 19 -3.90 -9.60 2.08
CA ILE A 19 -4.02 -9.30 0.65
C ILE A 19 -4.95 -8.10 0.49
N TYR A 20 -4.50 -7.11 -0.26
CA TYR A 20 -5.34 -6.06 -0.78
C TYR A 20 -5.72 -6.38 -2.23
N PHE A 21 -7.02 -6.60 -2.44
CA PHE A 21 -7.61 -6.76 -3.77
C PHE A 21 -8.03 -5.40 -4.31
N GLY A 22 -7.73 -5.11 -5.58
CA GLY A 22 -8.30 -3.98 -6.29
C GLY A 22 -9.84 -4.07 -6.38
N PRO A 23 -10.52 -3.20 -7.16
CA PRO A 23 -11.98 -3.20 -7.23
C PRO A 23 -12.55 -4.54 -7.66
N LEU A 24 -13.46 -5.10 -6.85
CA LEU A 24 -14.09 -6.42 -7.11
C LEU A 24 -15.52 -6.32 -7.57
N PHE A 25 -16.16 -5.16 -7.40
CA PHE A 25 -17.60 -5.01 -7.60
C PHE A 25 -17.93 -4.64 -9.04
N GLU A 26 -19.18 -4.93 -9.45
CA GLU A 26 -19.62 -4.76 -10.84
C GLU A 26 -19.30 -3.37 -11.36
N SER A 27 -18.61 -3.30 -12.49
CA SER A 27 -18.11 -2.08 -13.09
C SER A 27 -18.21 -2.12 -14.62
N VAL A 28 -18.06 -0.97 -15.26
CA VAL A 28 -18.15 -0.87 -16.71
C VAL A 28 -16.87 -1.36 -17.38
N SER A 29 -15.71 -0.95 -16.87
CA SER A 29 -14.42 -1.22 -17.53
C SER A 29 -13.35 -1.69 -16.54
N HIS A 30 -12.76 -0.77 -15.78
CA HIS A 30 -11.52 -0.99 -15.03
C HIS A 30 -11.70 -1.22 -13.51
N GLY A 31 -12.94 -1.28 -13.05
CA GLY A 31 -13.28 -1.51 -11.64
C GLY A 31 -13.54 -0.22 -10.84
N TYR A 32 -12.92 0.91 -11.21
CA TYR A 32 -13.13 2.20 -10.53
C TYR A 32 -14.36 2.97 -11.04
N ASP A 33 -15.03 2.49 -12.09
CA ASP A 33 -16.28 2.98 -12.62
C ASP A 33 -17.45 2.09 -12.18
N THR A 34 -17.64 1.96 -10.87
CA THR A 34 -18.60 1.07 -10.22
C THR A 34 -20.01 1.25 -10.76
N ALA A 35 -20.66 0.14 -11.11
CA ALA A 35 -22.05 0.09 -11.56
C ALA A 35 -23.00 -0.51 -10.50
N ASP A 36 -22.48 -1.35 -9.61
CA ASP A 36 -23.22 -1.95 -8.50
C ASP A 36 -22.27 -2.41 -7.39
N TYR A 37 -22.53 -2.00 -6.14
CA TYR A 37 -21.71 -2.37 -4.97
C TYR A 37 -22.11 -3.71 -4.34
N TYR A 38 -23.26 -4.28 -4.74
CA TYR A 38 -23.79 -5.50 -4.13
C TYR A 38 -23.49 -6.76 -4.95
N HIS A 39 -22.95 -6.59 -6.16
CA HIS A 39 -22.59 -7.69 -7.03
C HIS A 39 -21.10 -7.70 -7.32
N ILE A 40 -20.49 -8.88 -7.25
CA ILE A 40 -19.12 -9.09 -7.75
C ILE A 40 -19.14 -8.89 -9.27
N ASP A 41 -18.09 -8.28 -9.79
CA ASP A 41 -17.95 -8.09 -11.23
C ASP A 41 -17.97 -9.44 -11.95
N ARG A 42 -18.94 -9.60 -12.86
CA ARG A 42 -19.19 -10.85 -13.62
C ARG A 42 -17.96 -11.38 -14.35
N ARG A 43 -16.97 -10.51 -14.64
CA ARG A 43 -15.70 -10.88 -15.28
C ARG A 43 -14.76 -11.60 -14.32
N LEU A 44 -14.92 -11.42 -13.02
CA LEU A 44 -14.06 -11.96 -11.97
C LEU A 44 -14.58 -13.28 -11.39
N GLY A 45 -15.90 -13.47 -11.32
CA GLY A 45 -16.55 -14.67 -10.77
C GLY A 45 -17.83 -14.36 -10.03
N SER A 46 -18.30 -15.28 -9.21
CA SER A 46 -19.50 -15.12 -8.39
C SER A 46 -19.15 -14.70 -6.93
N LYS A 47 -20.14 -14.24 -6.19
CA LYS A 47 -20.02 -13.96 -4.75
C LYS A 47 -19.62 -15.22 -3.96
N GLU A 48 -20.17 -16.34 -4.31
CA GLU A 48 -19.89 -17.65 -3.69
C GLU A 48 -18.42 -18.06 -3.93
N ASP A 49 -17.90 -17.85 -5.14
CA ASP A 49 -16.49 -18.12 -5.45
C ASP A 49 -15.54 -17.26 -4.58
N PHE A 50 -15.87 -15.96 -4.41
CA PHE A 50 -15.05 -15.07 -3.58
C PHE A 50 -15.17 -15.39 -2.09
N ALA A 51 -16.37 -15.69 -1.59
CA ALA A 51 -16.56 -16.10 -0.20
C ALA A 51 -15.78 -17.39 0.10
N ALA A 52 -15.78 -18.35 -0.81
CA ALA A 52 -15.00 -19.60 -0.65
C ALA A 52 -13.48 -19.33 -0.67
N LEU A 53 -13.00 -18.48 -1.61
CA LEU A 53 -11.58 -18.09 -1.65
C LEU A 53 -11.16 -17.36 -0.38
N PHE A 54 -11.94 -16.39 0.09
CA PHE A 54 -11.62 -15.61 1.29
C PHE A 54 -11.61 -16.49 2.54
N SER A 55 -12.58 -17.42 2.66
CA SER A 55 -12.56 -18.44 3.73
C SER A 55 -11.32 -19.31 3.67
N HIS A 56 -10.88 -19.73 2.48
CA HIS A 56 -9.63 -20.48 2.30
C HIS A 56 -8.43 -19.66 2.76
N LEU A 57 -8.30 -18.41 2.33
CA LEU A 57 -7.19 -17.52 2.72
C LEU A 57 -7.18 -17.25 4.23
N HIS A 58 -8.35 -17.05 4.85
CA HIS A 58 -8.49 -16.93 6.29
C HIS A 58 -8.02 -18.18 7.03
N SER A 59 -8.33 -19.38 6.52
CA SER A 59 -7.85 -20.63 7.11
C SER A 59 -6.32 -20.75 7.12
N LYS A 60 -5.64 -19.95 6.27
CA LYS A 60 -4.18 -19.82 6.20
C LYS A 60 -3.63 -18.61 6.97
N GLY A 61 -4.49 -17.87 7.67
CA GLY A 61 -4.11 -16.68 8.45
C GLY A 61 -3.88 -15.42 7.62
N ILE A 62 -4.40 -15.35 6.39
CA ILE A 62 -4.29 -14.20 5.49
C ILE A 62 -5.56 -13.36 5.61
N LYS A 63 -5.42 -12.09 5.97
CA LYS A 63 -6.48 -11.08 6.03
C LYS A 63 -6.83 -10.54 4.64
N ILE A 64 -8.07 -10.11 4.47
CA ILE A 64 -8.63 -9.65 3.18
C ILE A 64 -9.00 -8.17 3.26
N ILE A 65 -8.40 -7.36 2.40
CA ILE A 65 -8.73 -5.95 2.20
C ILE A 65 -9.25 -5.80 0.77
N VAL A 66 -10.34 -5.06 0.57
CA VAL A 66 -10.91 -4.79 -0.76
C VAL A 66 -10.93 -3.29 -1.05
N ASP A 67 -11.03 -2.92 -2.31
CA ASP A 67 -11.15 -1.51 -2.71
C ASP A 67 -12.58 -1.00 -2.52
N GLY A 68 -12.72 0.17 -1.92
CA GLY A 68 -13.96 0.91 -1.74
C GLY A 68 -13.94 2.20 -2.54
N VAL A 69 -14.60 2.20 -3.70
CA VAL A 69 -14.71 3.38 -4.57
C VAL A 69 -15.96 4.14 -4.19
N PHE A 70 -15.87 5.06 -3.21
CA PHE A 70 -17.06 5.73 -2.65
C PHE A 70 -17.19 7.21 -3.02
N ASN A 71 -16.13 7.82 -3.58
CA ASN A 71 -16.21 9.19 -4.05
C ASN A 71 -17.08 9.34 -5.31
N HIS A 72 -17.04 8.35 -6.19
CA HIS A 72 -17.68 8.40 -7.51
C HIS A 72 -18.18 7.02 -7.96
N VAL A 73 -18.98 7.01 -9.01
CA VAL A 73 -19.51 5.80 -9.67
C VAL A 73 -19.39 5.93 -11.17
N GLY A 74 -19.45 4.83 -11.89
CA GLY A 74 -19.57 4.83 -13.35
C GLY A 74 -20.92 5.33 -13.83
N ARG A 75 -20.99 5.80 -15.07
CA ARG A 75 -22.25 6.25 -15.70
C ARG A 75 -23.31 5.13 -15.81
N ASN A 76 -22.91 3.88 -15.73
CA ASN A 76 -23.83 2.72 -15.71
C ASN A 76 -24.31 2.35 -14.31
N PHE A 77 -23.93 3.11 -13.27
CA PHE A 77 -24.51 2.94 -11.95
C PHE A 77 -26.03 3.10 -12.03
N TRP A 78 -26.75 2.14 -11.48
CA TRP A 78 -28.20 2.02 -11.71
C TRP A 78 -28.99 3.29 -11.34
N ALA A 79 -28.63 4.01 -10.26
CA ALA A 79 -29.30 5.25 -9.90
C ALA A 79 -28.96 6.42 -10.85
N PHE A 80 -27.75 6.44 -11.44
CA PHE A 80 -27.41 7.46 -12.44
C PHE A 80 -28.08 7.16 -13.79
N ARG A 81 -28.25 5.89 -14.13
CA ARG A 81 -29.05 5.50 -15.32
C ARG A 81 -30.50 5.93 -15.21
N ASP A 82 -31.10 5.83 -14.00
CA ASP A 82 -32.42 6.36 -13.74
C ASP A 82 -32.49 7.87 -13.98
N VAL A 83 -31.49 8.63 -13.54
CA VAL A 83 -31.38 10.09 -13.81
C VAL A 83 -31.22 10.35 -15.33
N LEU A 84 -30.45 9.57 -16.04
CA LEU A 84 -30.31 9.71 -17.50
C LEU A 84 -31.64 9.49 -18.25
N GLU A 85 -32.49 8.56 -17.78
CA GLU A 85 -33.76 8.23 -18.34
C GLU A 85 -34.86 9.22 -17.95
N HIS A 86 -35.06 9.45 -16.65
CA HIS A 86 -36.16 10.24 -16.08
C HIS A 86 -35.85 11.70 -15.85
N LYS A 87 -34.56 12.08 -15.97
CA LYS A 87 -34.06 13.46 -15.79
C LYS A 87 -34.48 14.03 -14.42
N GLU A 88 -35.06 15.25 -14.40
CA GLU A 88 -35.54 15.92 -13.21
C GLU A 88 -36.62 15.18 -12.45
N ASN A 89 -37.30 14.20 -13.07
CA ASN A 89 -38.32 13.35 -12.43
C ASN A 89 -37.69 12.14 -11.71
N SER A 90 -36.40 11.89 -11.84
CA SER A 90 -35.73 10.82 -11.11
C SER A 90 -35.66 11.16 -9.61
N ARG A 91 -36.03 10.21 -8.76
CA ARG A 91 -35.89 10.35 -7.31
C ARG A 91 -34.42 10.35 -6.84
N PHE A 92 -33.50 9.96 -7.72
CA PHE A 92 -32.05 9.86 -7.41
C PHE A 92 -31.26 11.11 -7.78
N CYS A 93 -31.89 12.20 -8.23
CA CYS A 93 -31.17 13.43 -8.58
C CYS A 93 -30.28 13.95 -7.43
N SER A 94 -30.74 13.84 -6.18
CA SER A 94 -30.02 14.29 -5.01
C SER A 94 -28.83 13.39 -4.61
N TRP A 95 -28.66 12.22 -5.26
CA TRP A 95 -27.57 11.30 -5.01
C TRP A 95 -26.24 11.75 -5.60
N PHE A 96 -26.30 12.70 -6.57
CA PHE A 96 -25.13 13.14 -7.33
C PHE A 96 -24.82 14.62 -7.06
N LYS A 97 -23.54 14.96 -6.97
CA LYS A 97 -23.09 16.33 -6.71
C LYS A 97 -23.33 17.22 -7.94
N ASN A 98 -23.83 18.43 -7.69
CA ASN A 98 -23.97 19.53 -8.65
C ASN A 98 -24.76 19.18 -9.93
N LEU A 99 -25.76 18.29 -9.80
CA LEU A 99 -26.68 18.00 -10.89
C LEU A 99 -27.48 19.25 -11.25
N ASN A 100 -27.46 19.67 -12.54
CA ASN A 100 -28.13 20.88 -13.00
C ASN A 100 -28.71 20.70 -14.40
N PHE A 101 -30.04 20.78 -14.52
CA PHE A 101 -30.79 20.58 -15.75
C PHE A 101 -30.81 21.80 -16.70
N ASN A 102 -30.17 22.92 -16.32
CA ASN A 102 -30.03 24.11 -17.17
C ASN A 102 -28.75 24.07 -18.07
N GLY A 103 -28.04 22.94 -18.15
CA GLY A 103 -26.80 22.82 -18.90
C GLY A 103 -26.72 21.51 -19.66
N ARG A 104 -25.53 21.24 -20.23
CA ARG A 104 -25.21 19.99 -20.93
C ARG A 104 -23.88 19.45 -20.44
N SER A 105 -23.80 18.13 -20.26
CA SER A 105 -22.55 17.46 -19.97
C SER A 105 -21.67 17.31 -21.23
N PRO A 106 -20.35 17.00 -21.07
CA PRO A 106 -19.49 16.63 -22.20
C PRO A 106 -19.98 15.39 -22.97
N PHE A 107 -20.80 14.55 -22.37
CA PHE A 107 -21.47 13.42 -23.03
C PHE A 107 -22.79 13.79 -23.71
N ASN A 108 -23.07 15.12 -23.81
CA ASN A 108 -24.30 15.66 -24.38
C ASN A 108 -25.59 15.28 -23.63
N ASP A 109 -25.48 14.93 -22.36
CA ASP A 109 -26.66 14.76 -21.50
C ASP A 109 -27.39 16.10 -21.37
N PRO A 110 -28.73 16.12 -21.16
CA PRO A 110 -29.51 17.36 -21.04
C PRO A 110 -29.37 18.01 -19.65
N PHE A 111 -28.29 17.75 -18.95
CA PHE A 111 -27.92 18.30 -17.62
C PHE A 111 -26.39 18.25 -17.44
N THR A 112 -25.90 18.99 -16.45
CA THR A 112 -24.50 18.88 -15.96
C THR A 112 -24.48 18.20 -14.61
N TYR A 113 -23.31 17.69 -14.23
CA TYR A 113 -23.02 17.07 -12.93
C TYR A 113 -21.52 17.18 -12.64
N GLU A 114 -21.11 16.91 -11.41
CA GLU A 114 -19.71 16.86 -11.05
C GLU A 114 -19.12 15.49 -11.33
N GLY A 115 -17.99 15.46 -12.07
CA GLY A 115 -17.16 14.26 -12.23
C GLY A 115 -15.92 14.36 -11.34
N TRP A 116 -15.34 13.22 -10.98
CA TRP A 116 -14.07 13.20 -10.26
C TRP A 116 -12.97 13.81 -11.15
N GLU A 117 -12.30 14.86 -10.67
CA GLU A 117 -11.24 15.59 -11.41
C GLU A 117 -11.59 15.94 -12.86
N ASN A 118 -12.84 16.30 -13.12
CA ASN A 118 -13.40 16.54 -14.47
C ASN A 118 -13.49 15.31 -15.37
N HIS A 119 -13.31 14.11 -14.83
CA HIS A 119 -13.62 12.86 -15.52
C HIS A 119 -15.12 12.57 -15.43
N TYR A 120 -15.87 13.00 -16.42
CA TYR A 120 -17.35 12.90 -16.43
C TYR A 120 -17.90 11.48 -16.61
N ASN A 121 -17.05 10.50 -16.95
CA ASN A 121 -17.37 9.08 -16.87
C ASN A 121 -17.39 8.56 -15.41
N LEU A 122 -16.82 9.31 -14.46
CA LEU A 122 -16.76 9.02 -13.03
C LEU A 122 -17.62 10.04 -12.28
N VAL A 123 -18.92 9.71 -12.12
CA VAL A 123 -19.93 10.60 -11.58
C VAL A 123 -19.81 10.72 -10.07
N LYS A 124 -19.62 11.93 -9.56
CA LYS A 124 -19.40 12.14 -8.11
C LYS A 124 -20.66 11.95 -7.29
N LEU A 125 -20.57 11.11 -6.26
CA LEU A 125 -21.66 10.87 -5.31
C LEU A 125 -21.81 12.02 -4.33
N ASN A 126 -23.05 12.26 -3.91
CA ASN A 126 -23.37 13.18 -2.82
C ASN A 126 -23.39 12.44 -1.48
N LEU A 127 -22.21 12.33 -0.83
CA LEU A 127 -22.06 11.63 0.44
C LEU A 127 -22.74 12.31 1.64
N ASP A 128 -23.27 13.54 1.46
CA ASP A 128 -24.14 14.19 2.46
C ASP A 128 -25.58 13.69 2.39
N ASN A 129 -25.96 12.97 1.33
CA ASN A 129 -27.28 12.39 1.17
C ASN A 129 -27.40 11.10 2.01
N CYS A 130 -28.38 11.05 2.92
CA CYS A 130 -28.56 9.92 3.83
C CYS A 130 -28.90 8.58 3.10
N GLU A 131 -29.58 8.63 1.95
CA GLU A 131 -29.88 7.43 1.17
C GLU A 131 -28.60 6.87 0.51
N VAL A 132 -27.71 7.74 0.01
CA VAL A 132 -26.40 7.35 -0.53
C VAL A 132 -25.57 6.72 0.58
N GLU A 133 -25.48 7.37 1.74
CA GLU A 133 -24.77 6.84 2.90
C GLU A 133 -25.29 5.46 3.29
N GLN A 134 -26.60 5.31 3.45
CA GLN A 134 -27.22 4.03 3.81
C GLN A 134 -26.95 2.95 2.77
N HIS A 135 -27.00 3.29 1.47
CA HIS A 135 -26.70 2.37 0.40
C HIS A 135 -25.26 1.86 0.45
N LEU A 136 -24.28 2.77 0.63
CA LEU A 136 -22.87 2.41 0.71
C LEU A 136 -22.56 1.62 1.99
N LEU A 137 -23.05 2.05 3.15
CA LEU A 137 -22.86 1.31 4.41
C LEU A 137 -23.56 -0.06 4.39
N GLY A 138 -24.71 -0.17 3.71
CA GLY A 138 -25.37 -1.46 3.46
C GLY A 138 -24.52 -2.41 2.63
N ALA A 139 -23.86 -1.91 1.58
CA ALA A 139 -22.94 -2.70 0.79
C ALA A 139 -21.73 -3.15 1.63
N VAL A 140 -21.14 -2.25 2.41
CA VAL A 140 -20.01 -2.58 3.32
C VAL A 140 -20.42 -3.64 4.35
N ARG A 141 -21.64 -3.57 4.90
CA ARG A 141 -22.16 -4.62 5.78
C ARG A 141 -22.16 -5.98 5.08
N MET A 142 -22.70 -6.06 3.88
CA MET A 142 -22.74 -7.29 3.10
C MET A 142 -21.31 -7.81 2.81
N TRP A 143 -20.37 -6.93 2.48
CA TRP A 143 -18.98 -7.35 2.27
C TRP A 143 -18.35 -7.95 3.52
N ILE A 144 -18.65 -7.41 4.71
CA ILE A 144 -18.16 -7.93 5.99
C ILE A 144 -18.85 -9.25 6.33
N GLU A 145 -20.20 -9.30 6.27
CA GLU A 145 -21.00 -10.42 6.75
C GLU A 145 -20.99 -11.61 5.80
N GLU A 146 -21.03 -11.37 4.47
CA GLU A 146 -21.17 -12.43 3.48
C GLU A 146 -19.85 -12.80 2.78
N LEU A 147 -18.93 -11.84 2.55
CA LEU A 147 -17.62 -12.11 1.98
C LEU A 147 -16.53 -12.29 3.05
N GLY A 148 -16.74 -11.78 4.26
CA GLY A 148 -15.80 -11.94 5.37
C GLY A 148 -14.59 -11.02 5.28
N ILE A 149 -14.67 -9.86 4.63
CA ILE A 149 -13.51 -8.95 4.51
C ILE A 149 -13.02 -8.44 5.86
N ASP A 150 -11.73 -8.09 5.94
CA ASP A 150 -11.06 -7.57 7.14
C ASP A 150 -10.74 -6.09 7.05
N GLY A 151 -10.90 -5.49 5.89
CA GLY A 151 -10.60 -4.08 5.70
C GLY A 151 -11.02 -3.56 4.33
N ILE A 152 -10.95 -2.24 4.21
CA ILE A 152 -11.21 -1.51 2.96
C ILE A 152 -10.06 -0.53 2.72
N ARG A 153 -9.60 -0.46 1.47
CA ARG A 153 -8.82 0.67 0.97
C ARG A 153 -9.77 1.63 0.27
N LEU A 154 -9.87 2.87 0.76
CA LEU A 154 -10.63 3.92 0.10
C LEU A 154 -9.86 4.49 -1.08
N ASP A 155 -10.44 4.36 -2.25
CA ASP A 155 -9.98 5.01 -3.47
C ASP A 155 -10.17 6.53 -3.36
N ALA A 156 -9.18 7.32 -3.82
CA ALA A 156 -9.20 8.79 -3.78
C ALA A 156 -9.71 9.32 -2.43
N ALA A 157 -9.15 8.83 -1.32
CA ALA A 157 -9.68 9.08 0.02
C ALA A 157 -9.63 10.56 0.43
N ASP A 158 -8.75 11.36 -0.16
CA ASP A 158 -8.71 12.81 0.00
C ASP A 158 -9.93 13.52 -0.61
N CYS A 159 -10.59 12.90 -1.58
CA CYS A 159 -11.82 13.37 -2.22
C CYS A 159 -13.10 12.88 -1.52
N VAL A 160 -13.00 11.87 -0.66
CA VAL A 160 -14.13 11.32 0.11
C VAL A 160 -14.43 12.23 1.31
N ASP A 161 -15.71 12.59 1.50
CA ASP A 161 -16.14 13.44 2.62
C ASP A 161 -15.69 12.90 3.98
N LEU A 162 -15.09 13.75 4.82
CA LEU A 162 -14.56 13.37 6.13
C LEU A 162 -15.66 12.91 7.12
N ASN A 163 -16.88 13.41 7.01
CA ASN A 163 -17.98 12.95 7.87
C ASN A 163 -18.42 11.55 7.46
N PHE A 164 -18.43 11.27 6.16
CA PHE A 164 -18.66 9.91 5.66
C PHE A 164 -17.55 8.96 6.14
N GLN A 165 -16.26 9.36 6.08
CA GLN A 165 -15.15 8.55 6.60
C GLN A 165 -15.31 8.24 8.09
N LYS A 166 -15.72 9.23 8.92
CA LYS A 166 -16.00 9.02 10.35
C LYS A 166 -17.13 8.02 10.56
N LYS A 167 -18.23 8.15 9.81
CA LYS A 167 -19.37 7.24 9.89
C LYS A 167 -18.98 5.83 9.46
N LEU A 168 -18.22 5.69 8.37
CA LEU A 168 -17.68 4.42 7.89
C LEU A 168 -16.80 3.76 8.96
N SER A 169 -15.89 4.52 9.57
CA SER A 169 -15.01 4.04 10.64
C SER A 169 -15.82 3.53 11.85
N SER A 170 -16.75 4.33 12.34
CA SER A 170 -17.60 3.93 13.45
C SER A 170 -18.43 2.69 13.11
N PHE A 171 -19.03 2.67 11.94
CA PHE A 171 -19.88 1.57 11.48
C PHE A 171 -19.11 0.25 11.34
N THR A 172 -17.96 0.28 10.68
CA THR A 172 -17.14 -0.93 10.46
C THR A 172 -16.55 -1.46 11.75
N LYS A 173 -16.07 -0.60 12.67
CA LYS A 173 -15.54 -0.99 13.97
C LYS A 173 -16.62 -1.57 14.91
N GLN A 174 -17.89 -1.18 14.76
CA GLN A 174 -19.01 -1.81 15.47
C GLN A 174 -19.29 -3.23 14.97
N LEU A 175 -19.15 -3.49 13.67
CA LEU A 175 -19.33 -4.82 13.07
C LEU A 175 -18.13 -5.74 13.36
N LYS A 176 -16.92 -5.19 13.29
CA LYS A 176 -15.65 -5.91 13.45
C LYS A 176 -14.61 -4.97 14.04
N SER A 177 -14.29 -5.14 15.32
CA SER A 177 -13.46 -4.19 16.08
C SER A 177 -12.04 -3.98 15.53
N ASP A 178 -11.48 -4.99 14.87
CA ASP A 178 -10.16 -4.98 14.21
C ASP A 178 -10.23 -4.69 12.71
N PHE A 179 -11.37 -4.20 12.20
CA PHE A 179 -11.53 -3.85 10.79
C PHE A 179 -10.57 -2.73 10.39
N PHE A 180 -9.82 -2.92 9.31
CA PHE A 180 -8.77 -2.00 8.90
C PHE A 180 -9.21 -1.07 7.76
N LEU A 181 -9.05 0.24 7.97
CA LEU A 181 -9.35 1.26 6.97
C LEU A 181 -8.06 1.93 6.47
N LEU A 182 -7.75 1.71 5.20
CA LEU A 182 -6.64 2.32 4.48
C LEU A 182 -7.16 3.38 3.52
N GLY A 183 -6.56 4.56 3.46
CA GLY A 183 -6.89 5.58 2.47
C GLY A 183 -5.79 5.77 1.45
N GLU A 184 -6.16 5.94 0.20
CA GLU A 184 -5.25 6.48 -0.79
C GLU A 184 -5.17 7.99 -0.63
N ILE A 185 -4.00 8.47 -0.19
CA ILE A 185 -3.68 9.89 -0.06
C ILE A 185 -2.34 10.14 -0.73
N ILE A 186 -2.33 10.99 -1.75
CA ILE A 186 -1.11 11.31 -2.49
C ILE A 186 -0.37 12.47 -1.83
N HIS A 187 -1.10 13.51 -1.41
CA HIS A 187 -0.54 14.74 -0.88
C HIS A 187 -1.31 15.23 0.37
N GLY A 188 -0.67 16.06 1.18
CA GLY A 188 -1.29 16.72 2.32
C GLY A 188 -0.80 16.24 3.68
N ASP A 189 -1.46 16.69 4.74
CA ASP A 189 -1.17 16.25 6.11
C ASP A 189 -1.92 14.94 6.40
N TYR A 190 -1.21 13.84 6.50
CA TYR A 190 -1.79 12.52 6.72
C TYR A 190 -2.60 12.41 8.02
N ASN A 191 -2.31 13.23 9.05
CA ASN A 191 -3.10 13.26 10.28
C ASN A 191 -4.55 13.70 10.06
N LEU A 192 -4.84 14.43 8.97
CA LEU A 192 -6.20 14.83 8.64
C LEU A 192 -7.09 13.60 8.38
N TRP A 193 -6.54 12.59 7.71
CA TRP A 193 -7.28 11.40 7.29
C TRP A 193 -7.01 10.18 8.18
N ALA A 194 -5.76 10.00 8.66
CA ALA A 194 -5.40 8.88 9.53
C ALA A 194 -5.37 9.31 10.99
N ASN A 195 -6.42 8.95 11.73
CA ASN A 195 -6.57 9.25 13.15
C ASN A 195 -7.63 8.33 13.78
N SER A 196 -7.81 8.41 15.07
CA SER A 196 -8.73 7.54 15.83
C SER A 196 -10.21 7.59 15.41
N SER A 197 -10.63 8.56 14.62
CA SER A 197 -12.03 8.76 14.20
C SER A 197 -12.29 8.48 12.73
N THR A 198 -11.26 8.30 11.93
CA THR A 198 -11.34 8.13 10.46
C THR A 198 -10.62 6.85 10.01
N LEU A 199 -9.49 7.00 9.32
CA LEU A 199 -8.74 5.87 8.76
C LEU A 199 -7.65 5.40 9.72
N ASP A 200 -7.31 4.11 9.66
CA ASP A 200 -6.21 3.54 10.45
C ASP A 200 -4.83 3.83 9.81
N SER A 201 -4.81 3.98 8.50
CA SER A 201 -3.58 4.20 7.72
C SER A 201 -3.88 4.93 6.42
N VAL A 202 -2.85 5.54 5.84
CA VAL A 202 -2.87 6.10 4.49
C VAL A 202 -1.61 5.71 3.72
N THR A 203 -1.67 5.80 2.38
CA THR A 203 -0.55 5.52 1.49
C THR A 203 0.59 6.52 1.69
N ASN A 204 1.83 6.02 1.85
CA ASN A 204 3.00 6.85 2.09
C ASN A 204 3.70 7.25 0.79
N TYR A 205 3.02 8.08 -0.02
CA TYR A 205 3.60 8.62 -1.27
C TYR A 205 4.81 9.53 -1.01
N GLU A 206 4.91 10.14 0.17
CA GLU A 206 6.07 10.98 0.52
C GLU A 206 7.36 10.16 0.56
N CYS A 207 7.34 8.94 1.13
CA CYS A 207 8.50 8.06 1.11
C CYS A 207 8.68 7.32 -0.21
N TYR A 208 7.59 7.06 -0.98
CA TYR A 208 7.63 6.32 -2.23
C TYR A 208 8.70 6.86 -3.19
N LYS A 209 8.70 8.17 -3.44
CA LYS A 209 9.69 8.80 -4.32
C LYS A 209 11.11 8.57 -3.79
N GLY A 210 11.35 8.83 -2.50
CA GLY A 210 12.66 8.68 -1.88
C GLY A 210 13.21 7.25 -1.91
N LEU A 211 12.33 6.24 -1.89
CA LEU A 211 12.74 4.84 -1.95
C LEU A 211 13.47 4.48 -3.26
N TYR A 212 13.00 4.95 -4.41
CA TYR A 212 13.69 4.68 -5.68
C TYR A 212 14.70 5.77 -6.07
N SER A 213 14.39 7.05 -5.81
CA SER A 213 15.27 8.15 -6.21
C SER A 213 16.60 8.14 -5.48
N SER A 214 16.61 7.72 -4.20
CA SER A 214 17.84 7.58 -3.41
C SER A 214 18.88 6.69 -4.09
N HIS A 215 18.43 5.65 -4.78
CA HIS A 215 19.29 4.74 -5.53
C HIS A 215 19.64 5.29 -6.93
N ASN A 216 18.64 5.84 -7.63
CA ASN A 216 18.80 6.36 -8.98
C ASN A 216 19.74 7.59 -9.06
N ASP A 217 19.66 8.44 -8.05
CA ASP A 217 20.37 9.72 -8.01
C ASP A 217 21.54 9.69 -7.03
N LYS A 218 21.84 8.50 -6.45
CA LYS A 218 22.90 8.28 -5.47
C LYS A 218 22.80 9.27 -4.30
N ASN A 219 21.59 9.40 -3.74
CA ASN A 219 21.27 10.45 -2.78
C ASN A 219 20.32 9.95 -1.67
N TYR A 220 20.88 9.32 -0.64
CA TYR A 220 20.09 8.91 0.53
C TYR A 220 19.59 10.07 1.41
N PHE A 221 20.04 11.30 1.20
CA PHE A 221 19.55 12.44 1.98
C PHE A 221 18.05 12.68 1.77
N GLU A 222 17.50 12.37 0.59
CA GLU A 222 16.08 12.55 0.29
C GLU A 222 15.21 11.63 1.17
N ILE A 223 15.46 10.33 1.15
CA ILE A 223 14.68 9.39 1.98
C ILE A 223 14.95 9.58 3.47
N ALA A 224 16.19 9.90 3.85
CA ALA A 224 16.54 10.20 5.24
C ALA A 224 15.77 11.41 5.76
N TYR A 225 15.61 12.46 4.95
CA TYR A 225 14.81 13.63 5.30
C TYR A 225 13.33 13.24 5.51
N ALA A 226 12.74 12.50 4.57
CA ALA A 226 11.35 12.05 4.68
C ALA A 226 11.12 11.19 5.94
N LEU A 227 12.00 10.22 6.21
CA LEU A 227 11.91 9.37 7.40
C LEU A 227 12.10 10.15 8.71
N ASN A 228 13.04 11.10 8.77
CA ASN A 228 13.21 11.95 9.95
C ASN A 228 11.98 12.84 10.17
N ARG A 229 11.46 13.46 9.10
CA ARG A 229 10.27 14.30 9.19
C ARG A 229 9.06 13.51 9.68
N GLN A 230 8.88 12.28 9.20
CA GLN A 230 7.73 11.43 9.55
C GLN A 230 7.89 10.75 10.92
N PHE A 231 9.05 10.15 11.18
CA PHE A 231 9.23 9.20 12.29
C PHE A 231 10.39 9.53 13.21
N GLY A 232 11.18 10.56 12.93
CA GLY A 232 12.31 10.99 13.78
C GLY A 232 11.88 11.42 15.18
N GLU A 233 12.79 11.97 15.99
CA GLU A 233 12.51 12.39 17.38
C GLU A 233 11.28 13.32 17.48
N TYR A 234 11.15 14.24 16.54
CA TYR A 234 10.00 15.18 16.42
C TYR A 234 9.10 14.85 15.22
N GLY A 235 9.09 13.59 14.81
CA GLY A 235 8.37 13.15 13.61
C GLY A 235 6.86 13.33 13.73
N ILE A 236 6.25 13.89 12.68
CA ILE A 236 4.84 14.30 12.66
C ILE A 236 3.88 13.12 12.53
N TYR A 237 4.37 11.94 12.07
CA TYR A 237 3.57 10.73 11.85
C TYR A 237 4.05 9.53 12.68
N LYS A 238 4.74 9.77 13.82
CA LYS A 238 5.30 8.70 14.67
C LYS A 238 4.31 7.61 15.07
N GLN A 239 3.04 7.98 15.21
CA GLN A 239 1.99 7.08 15.68
C GLN A 239 1.18 6.46 14.53
N LEU A 240 1.45 6.85 13.28
CA LEU A 240 0.72 6.38 12.13
C LEU A 240 1.42 5.16 11.50
N PRO A 241 0.73 4.03 11.35
CA PRO A 241 1.24 2.88 10.61
C PRO A 241 1.05 3.09 9.11
N LEU A 242 1.80 4.04 8.53
CA LEU A 242 1.66 4.42 7.11
C LEU A 242 1.91 3.23 6.19
N TYR A 243 1.05 3.05 5.18
CA TYR A 243 1.16 2.01 4.17
C TYR A 243 2.24 2.36 3.15
N SER A 244 3.34 1.64 3.17
CA SER A 244 4.54 1.90 2.38
C SER A 244 4.68 0.91 1.24
N PHE A 245 5.07 1.39 0.07
CA PHE A 245 5.21 0.61 -1.15
C PHE A 245 6.37 1.13 -2.00
N VAL A 246 6.89 0.30 -2.88
CA VAL A 246 7.92 0.65 -3.88
C VAL A 246 7.34 0.80 -5.28
N ASP A 247 6.18 0.20 -5.49
CA ASP A 247 5.32 0.33 -6.67
C ASP A 247 3.88 -0.11 -6.33
N ASN A 248 2.95 0.21 -7.22
CA ASN A 248 1.55 -0.19 -7.16
C ASN A 248 0.93 -0.22 -8.57
N HIS A 249 -0.39 -0.34 -8.65
CA HIS A 249 -1.13 -0.39 -9.92
C HIS A 249 -1.23 0.95 -10.68
N ASP A 250 -0.78 2.07 -10.07
CA ASP A 250 -0.88 3.43 -10.64
C ASP A 250 0.48 4.04 -11.00
N VAL A 251 1.58 3.43 -10.58
CA VAL A 251 2.94 3.89 -10.85
C VAL A 251 3.76 2.82 -11.55
N ASN A 252 4.82 3.24 -12.22
CA ASN A 252 5.74 2.29 -12.86
C ASN A 252 6.26 1.25 -11.87
N ARG A 253 6.42 0.02 -12.32
CA ARG A 253 7.04 -1.03 -11.51
C ARG A 253 8.45 -0.66 -11.13
N LEU A 254 8.88 -1.07 -9.93
CA LEU A 254 10.20 -0.73 -9.39
C LEU A 254 11.32 -1.13 -10.36
N ALA A 255 11.23 -2.33 -10.96
CA ALA A 255 12.23 -2.82 -11.91
C ALA A 255 12.34 -1.96 -13.18
N SER A 256 11.27 -1.25 -13.57
CA SER A 256 11.31 -0.28 -14.67
C SER A 256 11.75 1.12 -14.22
N THR A 257 11.62 1.42 -12.93
CA THR A 257 11.96 2.74 -12.37
C THR A 257 13.44 2.84 -12.01
N LEU A 258 14.05 1.75 -11.50
CA LEU A 258 15.46 1.72 -11.13
C LEU A 258 16.37 1.73 -12.34
N LYS A 259 17.35 2.66 -12.36
CA LYS A 259 18.41 2.71 -13.38
C LYS A 259 19.37 1.52 -13.27
N ASP A 260 19.63 1.05 -12.04
CA ASP A 260 20.43 -0.13 -11.75
C ASP A 260 19.62 -1.17 -10.97
N LYS A 261 19.35 -2.30 -11.59
CA LYS A 261 18.55 -3.40 -11.03
C LYS A 261 19.22 -4.11 -9.85
N ASN A 262 20.54 -3.96 -9.66
CA ASN A 262 21.22 -4.44 -8.46
C ASN A 262 20.68 -3.80 -7.18
N ASN A 263 20.01 -2.65 -7.28
CA ASN A 263 19.36 -1.98 -6.18
C ASN A 263 17.93 -2.50 -5.86
N LEU A 264 17.37 -3.46 -6.61
CA LEU A 264 16.03 -4.00 -6.33
C LEU A 264 15.90 -4.52 -4.90
N LEU A 265 16.75 -5.47 -4.52
CA LEU A 265 16.72 -6.02 -3.15
C LEU A 265 17.05 -4.98 -2.09
N LEU A 266 17.94 -4.04 -2.41
CA LEU A 266 18.31 -2.95 -1.51
C LEU A 266 17.12 -2.01 -1.23
N THR A 267 16.35 -1.68 -2.25
CA THR A 267 15.12 -0.87 -2.12
C THR A 267 14.05 -1.58 -1.29
N TYR A 268 13.82 -2.87 -1.53
CA TYR A 268 12.92 -3.69 -0.69
C TYR A 268 13.41 -3.78 0.76
N SER A 269 14.74 -3.92 0.97
CA SER A 269 15.32 -3.95 2.31
C SER A 269 15.06 -2.67 3.08
N LEU A 270 15.16 -1.52 2.41
CA LEU A 270 14.85 -0.22 2.99
C LEU A 270 13.37 -0.13 3.38
N MET A 271 12.45 -0.46 2.47
CA MET A 271 11.01 -0.47 2.74
C MET A 271 10.64 -1.43 3.88
N MET A 272 11.23 -2.63 3.91
CA MET A 272 10.91 -3.65 4.91
C MET A 272 11.48 -3.35 6.31
N THR A 273 12.48 -2.48 6.41
CA THR A 273 13.11 -2.12 7.70
C THR A 273 12.67 -0.77 8.24
N MET A 274 12.22 0.15 7.41
CA MET A 274 11.69 1.45 7.84
C MET A 274 10.35 1.30 8.61
N PRO A 275 9.87 2.35 9.34
CA PRO A 275 8.55 2.36 9.95
C PRO A 275 7.41 2.24 8.93
N GLY A 276 6.25 1.77 9.39
CA GLY A 276 5.03 1.64 8.58
C GLY A 276 4.68 0.19 8.25
N VAL A 277 3.69 0.00 7.37
CA VAL A 277 3.20 -1.29 6.89
C VAL A 277 3.72 -1.50 5.47
N PRO A 278 4.72 -2.37 5.26
CA PRO A 278 5.26 -2.62 3.93
C PRO A 278 4.28 -3.41 3.07
N SER A 279 4.22 -3.05 1.80
CA SER A 279 3.39 -3.70 0.79
C SER A 279 4.23 -4.10 -0.43
N ILE A 280 3.88 -5.23 -1.00
CA ILE A 280 4.48 -5.76 -2.23
C ILE A 280 3.39 -5.84 -3.28
N TYR A 281 3.60 -5.20 -4.42
CA TYR A 281 2.70 -5.32 -5.56
C TYR A 281 2.99 -6.63 -6.30
N TYR A 282 1.94 -7.40 -6.61
CA TYR A 282 2.08 -8.75 -7.19
C TYR A 282 2.96 -8.76 -8.43
N GLY A 283 3.91 -9.70 -8.49
CA GLY A 283 4.91 -9.83 -9.56
C GLY A 283 6.16 -8.97 -9.37
N SER A 284 6.10 -7.89 -8.59
CA SER A 284 7.28 -7.05 -8.34
C SER A 284 8.31 -7.75 -7.46
N GLU A 285 7.89 -8.74 -6.67
CA GLU A 285 8.78 -9.64 -5.93
C GLU A 285 9.67 -10.50 -6.85
N ALA A 286 9.26 -10.69 -8.09
CA ALA A 286 10.07 -11.37 -9.12
C ALA A 286 10.83 -10.38 -10.01
N GLY A 287 10.73 -9.08 -9.76
CA GLY A 287 11.38 -8.03 -10.54
C GLY A 287 10.78 -7.83 -11.94
N ILE A 288 9.47 -8.12 -12.12
CA ILE A 288 8.84 -7.86 -13.42
C ILE A 288 8.80 -6.37 -13.73
N GLU A 289 8.91 -6.06 -15.01
CA GLU A 289 8.86 -4.70 -15.52
C GLU A 289 7.43 -4.30 -15.93
N GLY A 290 7.17 -3.00 -15.96
CA GLY A 290 5.93 -2.41 -16.44
C GLY A 290 5.98 -0.89 -16.30
N ILE A 291 5.55 -0.20 -17.35
CA ILE A 291 5.54 1.27 -17.43
C ILE A 291 4.10 1.71 -17.65
N LYS A 292 3.65 2.71 -16.88
CA LYS A 292 2.37 3.36 -17.10
C LYS A 292 2.39 4.05 -18.46
N SER A 293 1.46 3.69 -19.33
CA SER A 293 1.32 4.32 -20.64
C SER A 293 0.03 5.15 -20.71
N ASN A 294 0.03 6.19 -21.56
CA ASN A 294 -1.18 6.99 -21.78
C ASN A 294 -2.28 6.11 -22.39
N GLY A 295 -3.34 5.86 -21.62
CA GLY A 295 -4.53 5.15 -22.05
C GLY A 295 -4.57 3.63 -21.81
N SER A 296 -3.52 3.04 -21.20
CA SER A 296 -3.55 1.62 -20.81
C SER A 296 -2.71 1.33 -19.56
N ASP A 297 -3.28 0.56 -18.65
CA ASP A 297 -2.61 0.04 -17.44
C ASP A 297 -2.15 -1.43 -17.62
N ASP A 298 -2.26 -2.00 -18.81
CA ASP A 298 -2.04 -3.43 -19.09
C ASP A 298 -0.67 -3.92 -18.62
N GLN A 299 0.39 -3.10 -18.82
CA GLN A 299 1.73 -3.43 -18.36
C GLN A 299 1.87 -3.43 -16.83
N LEU A 300 1.04 -2.64 -16.13
CA LEU A 300 1.03 -2.59 -14.68
C LEU A 300 0.20 -3.72 -14.07
N ARG A 301 -0.81 -4.22 -14.80
CA ARG A 301 -1.80 -5.21 -14.31
C ARG A 301 -1.81 -6.50 -15.15
N PRO A 302 -0.64 -7.12 -15.45
CA PRO A 302 -0.60 -8.33 -16.26
C PRO A 302 -1.23 -9.53 -15.54
N CYS A 303 -1.78 -10.46 -16.32
CA CYS A 303 -2.16 -11.76 -15.80
C CYS A 303 -0.90 -12.64 -15.69
N LEU A 304 -0.43 -12.84 -14.46
CA LEU A 304 0.82 -13.56 -14.19
C LEU A 304 0.62 -15.06 -14.04
N ASP A 305 1.68 -15.79 -14.37
CA ASP A 305 1.84 -17.20 -14.14
C ASP A 305 3.04 -17.43 -13.20
N LEU A 306 2.82 -18.17 -12.10
CA LEU A 306 3.83 -18.37 -11.07
C LEU A 306 5.06 -19.12 -11.55
N ASP A 307 4.88 -20.16 -12.40
CA ASP A 307 6.01 -20.96 -12.89
C ASP A 307 6.93 -20.10 -13.75
N ASN A 308 6.35 -19.23 -14.57
CA ASN A 308 7.12 -18.28 -15.37
C ASN A 308 7.88 -17.27 -14.52
N MET A 309 7.31 -16.81 -13.39
CA MET A 309 7.99 -15.89 -12.48
C MET A 309 9.23 -16.51 -11.83
N TYR A 310 9.15 -17.78 -11.40
CA TYR A 310 10.28 -18.49 -10.81
C TYR A 310 11.36 -18.83 -11.82
N ASN A 311 10.99 -19.19 -13.05
CA ASN A 311 11.93 -19.63 -14.09
C ASN A 311 12.70 -18.47 -14.74
N ASN A 312 12.16 -17.24 -14.72
CA ASN A 312 12.77 -16.07 -15.39
C ASN A 312 13.76 -15.28 -14.49
N GLY A 313 14.41 -15.93 -13.53
CA GLY A 313 15.47 -15.30 -12.72
C GLY A 313 14.97 -14.54 -11.49
N GLY A 314 13.66 -14.52 -11.23
CA GLY A 314 13.06 -13.87 -10.06
C GLY A 314 13.41 -14.51 -8.72
N ASN A 315 13.90 -15.75 -8.73
CA ASN A 315 14.09 -16.54 -7.50
C ASN A 315 15.00 -15.86 -6.46
N GLY A 316 16.09 -15.22 -6.88
CA GLY A 316 17.00 -14.53 -5.94
C GLY A 316 16.33 -13.38 -5.19
N LEU A 317 15.54 -12.55 -5.87
CA LEU A 317 14.81 -11.44 -5.29
C LEU A 317 13.69 -11.95 -4.37
N ILE A 318 12.91 -12.95 -4.82
CA ILE A 318 11.87 -13.61 -4.02
C ILE A 318 12.45 -14.15 -2.70
N GLN A 319 13.59 -14.86 -2.73
CA GLN A 319 14.24 -15.39 -1.53
C GLN A 319 14.73 -14.27 -0.60
N GLY A 320 15.27 -13.20 -1.16
CA GLY A 320 15.66 -12.00 -0.39
C GLY A 320 14.47 -11.37 0.32
N ILE A 321 13.36 -11.15 -0.38
CA ILE A 321 12.12 -10.55 0.18
C ILE A 321 11.51 -11.49 1.24
N LYS A 322 11.46 -12.80 0.99
CA LYS A 322 11.01 -13.78 1.98
C LYS A 322 11.80 -13.66 3.28
N LYS A 323 13.11 -13.58 3.20
CA LYS A 323 13.99 -13.44 4.37
C LYS A 323 13.76 -12.12 5.11
N LEU A 324 13.55 -11.02 4.38
CA LEU A 324 13.19 -9.72 4.96
C LEU A 324 11.85 -9.78 5.70
N ALA A 325 10.85 -10.42 5.11
CA ALA A 325 9.53 -10.61 5.73
C ALA A 325 9.62 -11.44 7.01
N GLU A 326 10.41 -12.52 7.01
CA GLU A 326 10.68 -13.36 8.19
C GLU A 326 11.37 -12.55 9.31
N ILE A 327 12.42 -11.80 8.98
CA ILE A 327 13.11 -10.92 9.93
C ILE A 327 12.13 -9.91 10.53
N ARG A 328 11.32 -9.25 9.70
CA ARG A 328 10.34 -8.28 10.18
C ARG A 328 9.26 -8.92 11.06
N LYS A 329 8.75 -10.08 10.67
CA LYS A 329 7.76 -10.85 11.45
C LYS A 329 8.26 -11.16 12.86
N ASN A 330 9.55 -11.50 12.99
CA ASN A 330 10.18 -11.92 14.24
C ASN A 330 10.79 -10.75 15.03
N SER A 331 10.83 -9.53 14.48
CA SER A 331 11.39 -8.35 15.15
C SER A 331 10.30 -7.38 15.62
N PRO A 332 10.04 -7.26 16.94
CA PRO A 332 9.20 -6.19 17.49
C PRO A 332 9.70 -4.79 17.12
N ALA A 333 11.03 -4.58 17.08
CA ALA A 333 11.62 -3.30 16.68
C ALA A 333 11.19 -2.88 15.26
N LEU A 334 11.21 -3.77 14.29
CA LEU A 334 10.81 -3.46 12.93
C LEU A 334 9.30 -3.22 12.78
N LYS A 335 8.47 -3.87 13.62
CA LYS A 335 7.01 -3.71 13.60
C LYS A 335 6.53 -2.45 14.32
N TYR A 336 7.03 -2.23 15.53
CA TYR A 336 6.48 -1.24 16.48
C TYR A 336 7.51 -0.22 16.96
N GLY A 337 8.79 -0.40 16.59
CA GLY A 337 9.89 0.37 17.14
C GLY A 337 9.92 1.82 16.67
N THR A 338 10.59 2.64 17.47
CA THR A 338 10.99 4.00 17.10
C THR A 338 11.96 3.99 15.92
N TYR A 339 12.17 5.16 15.33
CA TYR A 339 13.16 5.35 14.26
C TYR A 339 14.19 6.39 14.70
N ARG A 340 15.45 6.09 14.48
CA ARG A 340 16.58 7.03 14.71
C ARG A 340 17.60 6.89 13.59
N GLN A 341 17.85 7.97 12.86
CA GLN A 341 18.94 8.03 11.89
C GLN A 341 20.29 7.97 12.60
N LEU A 342 21.19 7.11 12.12
CA LEU A 342 22.54 6.96 12.65
C LEU A 342 23.59 7.54 11.71
N LEU A 343 23.41 7.36 10.40
CA LEU A 343 24.32 7.85 9.37
C LEU A 343 23.53 8.17 8.10
N VAL A 344 23.91 9.27 7.43
CA VAL A 344 23.51 9.54 6.05
C VAL A 344 24.67 10.12 5.26
N LYS A 345 24.92 9.53 4.10
CA LYS A 345 25.83 9.99 3.04
C LYS A 345 25.12 9.82 1.70
N SER A 346 25.74 10.23 0.62
CA SER A 346 25.14 10.10 -0.73
C SER A 346 24.77 8.66 -1.05
N GLU A 347 25.65 7.70 -0.84
CA GLU A 347 25.44 6.29 -1.20
C GLU A 347 25.44 5.34 0.02
N GLN A 348 25.49 5.87 1.26
CA GLN A 348 25.41 5.08 2.49
C GLN A 348 24.36 5.66 3.43
N PHE A 349 23.60 4.75 4.04
CA PHE A 349 22.55 5.10 4.98
C PHE A 349 22.50 4.08 6.11
N ALA A 350 22.30 4.57 7.35
CA ALA A 350 22.04 3.69 8.48
C ALA A 350 21.05 4.32 9.45
N PHE A 351 20.16 3.47 9.96
CA PHE A 351 19.21 3.85 11.00
C PHE A 351 18.97 2.71 11.98
N GLU A 352 18.49 3.08 13.13
CA GLU A 352 18.08 2.17 14.20
C GLU A 352 16.56 2.12 14.32
N ARG A 353 16.06 0.94 14.61
CA ARG A 353 14.71 0.68 15.10
C ARG A 353 14.82 0.07 16.50
N GLU A 354 14.02 0.54 17.46
CA GLU A 354 14.07 0.05 18.83
C GLU A 354 12.67 -0.08 19.43
N HIS A 355 12.42 -1.21 20.11
CA HIS A 355 11.18 -1.48 20.83
C HIS A 355 11.45 -2.38 22.04
N ASN A 356 11.25 -1.85 23.26
CA ASN A 356 11.38 -2.59 24.52
C ASN A 356 12.67 -3.42 24.62
N GLY A 357 13.81 -2.82 24.23
CA GLY A 357 15.12 -3.48 24.26
C GLY A 357 15.45 -4.31 23.03
N ASN A 358 14.48 -4.68 22.19
CA ASN A 358 14.77 -5.26 20.89
C ASN A 358 15.26 -4.16 19.95
N ARG A 359 16.45 -4.34 19.41
CA ARG A 359 17.16 -3.31 18.64
C ARG A 359 17.68 -3.86 17.34
N ILE A 360 17.39 -3.15 16.26
CA ILE A 360 17.83 -3.48 14.90
C ILE A 360 18.51 -2.24 14.30
N ILE A 361 19.70 -2.42 13.73
CA ILE A 361 20.35 -1.42 12.89
C ILE A 361 20.38 -1.91 11.45
N ALA A 362 19.80 -1.15 10.55
CA ALA A 362 19.87 -1.39 9.10
C ALA A 362 20.94 -0.49 8.49
N VAL A 363 21.86 -1.07 7.71
CA VAL A 363 23.01 -0.37 7.12
C VAL A 363 23.08 -0.67 5.65
N PHE A 364 23.01 0.37 4.83
CA PHE A 364 22.89 0.31 3.38
C PHE A 364 24.15 0.86 2.69
N ASN A 365 24.57 0.19 1.63
CA ASN A 365 25.58 0.66 0.68
C ASN A 365 25.05 0.51 -0.75
N SER A 366 24.69 1.60 -1.42
CA SER A 366 24.28 1.62 -2.82
C SER A 366 25.42 1.93 -3.78
N SER A 367 26.64 2.12 -3.28
CA SER A 367 27.82 2.35 -4.14
C SER A 367 28.27 1.09 -4.85
N GLY A 368 29.02 1.25 -5.94
CA GLY A 368 29.64 0.14 -6.69
C GLY A 368 30.92 -0.40 -6.06
N SER A 369 31.24 -0.05 -4.80
CA SER A 369 32.50 -0.42 -4.14
C SER A 369 32.26 -0.99 -2.75
N ASN A 370 33.17 -1.85 -2.28
CA ASN A 370 33.26 -2.22 -0.88
C ASN A 370 33.65 -1.00 -0.04
N ILE A 371 33.06 -0.84 1.11
CA ILE A 371 33.36 0.27 2.02
C ILE A 371 33.49 -0.21 3.46
N ASP A 372 34.32 0.49 4.22
CA ASP A 372 34.30 0.43 5.67
C ASP A 372 33.43 1.58 6.22
N ILE A 373 32.64 1.30 7.23
CA ILE A 373 31.71 2.28 7.76
C ILE A 373 31.76 2.29 9.30
N ASN A 374 31.82 3.49 9.87
CA ASN A 374 31.74 3.71 11.32
C ASN A 374 30.38 4.35 11.63
N ILE A 375 29.67 3.79 12.59
CA ILE A 375 28.34 4.23 13.00
C ILE A 375 28.37 4.56 14.50
N ASN A 376 27.92 5.77 14.85
CA ASN A 376 27.71 6.15 16.24
C ASN A 376 26.31 5.66 16.69
N THR A 377 26.29 4.72 17.61
CA THR A 377 25.05 4.12 18.17
C THR A 377 24.53 4.89 19.39
N GLY A 378 25.14 6.02 19.76
CA GLY A 378 24.72 6.82 20.91
C GLY A 378 25.01 6.15 22.29
N GLY A 379 26.08 5.36 22.37
CA GLY A 379 26.51 4.71 23.62
C GLY A 379 25.97 3.29 23.80
N ASN A 380 25.21 2.76 22.86
CA ASN A 380 24.74 1.37 22.91
C ASN A 380 25.87 0.42 22.52
N ASN A 381 26.51 -0.17 23.54
CA ASN A 381 27.56 -1.17 23.36
C ASN A 381 26.95 -2.57 23.21
N GLY A 382 27.68 -3.50 22.60
CA GLY A 382 27.28 -4.90 22.50
C GLY A 382 27.74 -5.56 21.20
N GLU A 383 27.28 -6.78 21.03
CA GLU A 383 27.51 -7.57 19.83
C GLU A 383 26.29 -7.47 18.92
N TYR A 384 26.51 -7.07 17.69
CA TYR A 384 25.48 -6.96 16.67
C TYR A 384 25.67 -8.05 15.63
N LYS A 385 24.71 -8.95 15.52
CA LYS A 385 24.70 -10.07 14.59
C LYS A 385 23.98 -9.68 13.29
N ASP A 386 24.62 -9.89 12.14
CA ASP A 386 23.96 -9.73 10.84
C ASP A 386 22.97 -10.87 10.62
N ILE A 387 21.70 -10.60 10.87
CA ILE A 387 20.60 -11.57 10.77
C ILE A 387 20.13 -11.76 9.31
N PHE A 388 20.62 -10.93 8.37
CA PHE A 388 20.26 -11.03 6.97
C PHE A 388 21.31 -11.82 6.14
N ASN A 389 22.63 -11.65 6.38
CA ASN A 389 23.67 -12.21 5.54
C ASN A 389 24.50 -13.32 6.20
N GLY A 390 23.96 -14.07 7.15
CA GLY A 390 24.62 -15.30 7.62
C GLY A 390 25.34 -15.19 8.97
N GLY A 391 25.04 -14.18 9.77
CA GLY A 391 25.36 -14.21 11.19
C GLY A 391 26.74 -13.68 11.58
N HIS A 392 27.44 -12.92 10.71
CA HIS A 392 28.65 -12.20 11.09
C HIS A 392 28.38 -11.25 12.25
N ILE A 393 29.29 -11.24 13.25
CA ILE A 393 29.17 -10.41 14.44
C ILE A 393 30.06 -9.17 14.30
N SER A 394 29.46 -8.01 14.52
CA SER A 394 30.17 -6.72 14.64
C SER A 394 30.12 -6.25 16.08
N HIS A 395 31.25 -5.79 16.61
CA HIS A 395 31.34 -5.32 17.99
C HIS A 395 31.14 -3.80 18.06
N CYS A 396 30.30 -3.36 18.95
CA CYS A 396 30.12 -1.95 19.28
C CYS A 396 30.76 -1.64 20.63
N SER A 397 31.77 -0.74 20.64
CA SER A 397 32.46 -0.32 21.83
C SER A 397 32.44 1.22 21.95
N ASN A 398 32.13 1.72 23.14
CA ASN A 398 32.01 3.16 23.40
C ASN A 398 31.05 3.87 22.42
N GLY A 399 29.97 3.16 22.02
CA GLY A 399 29.00 3.67 21.05
C GLY A 399 29.45 3.69 19.59
N ASN A 400 30.65 3.16 19.29
CA ASN A 400 31.17 3.06 17.93
C ASN A 400 31.03 1.63 17.40
N LEU A 401 30.20 1.46 16.39
CA LEU A 401 30.03 0.23 15.65
C LEU A 401 30.83 0.35 14.34
N HIS A 402 31.83 -0.51 14.18
CA HIS A 402 32.63 -0.61 12.98
C HIS A 402 32.14 -1.78 12.13
N ILE A 403 31.97 -1.54 10.83
CA ILE A 403 31.57 -2.55 9.85
C ILE A 403 32.61 -2.54 8.73
N ASP A 404 33.33 -3.64 8.65
CA ASP A 404 34.33 -3.85 7.60
C ASP A 404 33.69 -4.36 6.31
N ASN A 405 34.23 -3.92 5.21
CA ASN A 405 34.03 -4.51 3.89
C ASN A 405 32.56 -4.73 3.52
N LEU A 406 31.70 -3.69 3.75
CA LEU A 406 30.31 -3.73 3.33
C LEU A 406 30.24 -3.74 1.80
N PRO A 407 29.71 -4.83 1.19
CA PRO A 407 29.77 -5.00 -0.27
C PRO A 407 28.99 -3.93 -1.03
N PRO A 408 29.27 -3.77 -2.34
CA PRO A 408 28.45 -2.92 -3.21
C PRO A 408 27.01 -3.43 -3.29
N HIS A 409 26.05 -2.52 -3.46
CA HIS A 409 24.60 -2.80 -3.59
C HIS A 409 24.08 -3.76 -2.51
N SER A 410 24.48 -3.54 -1.26
CA SER A 410 24.16 -4.47 -0.17
C SER A 410 23.58 -3.79 1.07
N VAL A 411 22.94 -4.60 1.90
CA VAL A 411 22.42 -4.22 3.21
C VAL A 411 22.94 -5.19 4.27
N LYS A 412 23.24 -4.69 5.47
CA LYS A 412 23.32 -5.49 6.69
C LYS A 412 22.16 -5.12 7.60
N ILE A 413 21.51 -6.14 8.16
CA ILE A 413 20.46 -5.98 9.17
C ILE A 413 21.01 -6.59 10.46
N LEU A 414 21.37 -5.73 11.38
CA LEU A 414 22.10 -6.06 12.58
C LEU A 414 21.16 -6.10 13.79
N GLY A 415 20.97 -7.28 14.35
CA GLY A 415 20.26 -7.46 15.62
C GLY A 415 21.23 -7.43 16.80
N LEU A 416 20.89 -6.70 17.87
CA LEU A 416 21.61 -6.76 19.14
C LEU A 416 21.35 -8.12 19.79
N ASN A 417 22.44 -8.84 20.16
CA ASN A 417 22.39 -10.10 20.88
C ASN A 417 21.98 -9.91 22.34
#